data_35651526b90b6476e82c520300fd0cde
#
_entry.id   35651526b90b6476e82c520300fd0cde
#
_cell.length_a   1.000
_cell.length_b   1.000
_cell.length_c   1.000
_cell.angle_alpha   90.00
_cell.angle_beta   90.00
_cell.angle_gamma   90.00
#
_symmetry.space_group_name_H-M   'P 1'
#
loop_
_entity.id
_entity.type
_entity.pdbx_description
1 polymer ?
#
loop_
_entity_poly.entity_id
_entity_poly.type
_entity_poly.pdbx_seq_one_letter_code
_entity_poly.pdbx_strand_id
1 'polypeptide(L)'
;SEKEIVTIYVPNSKLTTLEKRETEIDLAQSTKDRAIKLTEKIIEVLRGEKYIKSEDITLYNVYFNDKTIYLDFSSQIKELDDNTQKSLMTIYSIVNSLTETGKFDRVKIMVNGEDGTKNLGKFYKRNTGI
;
A
#
# COMPACT_ATOMS: atom_id res chain seq x y z
N SER A 1 23.27 1.44 -8.45
CA SER A 1 22.69 2.49 -7.61
C SER A 1 22.50 1.99 -6.19
N GLU A 2 22.47 2.93 -5.25
CA GLU A 2 22.32 2.60 -3.84
C GLU A 2 20.90 2.13 -3.53
N LYS A 3 20.81 1.20 -2.59
CA LYS A 3 19.56 0.60 -2.14
C LYS A 3 19.35 0.83 -0.67
N GLU A 4 18.10 0.80 -0.27
CA GLU A 4 17.67 0.85 1.12
C GLU A 4 16.84 -0.40 1.40
N ILE A 5 17.12 -1.07 2.53
CA ILE A 5 16.31 -2.20 2.96
C ILE A 5 15.09 -1.67 3.70
N VAL A 6 13.91 -2.14 3.32
CA VAL A 6 12.64 -1.73 3.93
C VAL A 6 11.86 -2.94 4.36
N THR A 7 11.00 -2.75 5.36
CA THR A 7 10.07 -3.77 5.82
C THR A 7 8.75 -3.60 5.10
N ILE A 8 8.21 -4.69 4.58
CA ILE A 8 6.88 -4.73 3.98
C ILE A 8 6.07 -5.87 4.61
N TYR A 9 4.78 -5.82 4.41
CA TYR A 9 3.84 -6.85 4.85
C TYR A 9 3.10 -7.40 3.64
N VAL A 10 2.97 -8.73 3.57
CA VAL A 10 2.36 -9.41 2.43
C VAL A 10 1.40 -10.47 2.97
N PRO A 11 0.19 -10.61 2.43
CA PRO A 11 -0.73 -11.65 2.90
C PRO A 11 -0.13 -13.03 2.73
N ASN A 12 -0.41 -13.93 3.68
CA ASN A 12 -0.09 -15.34 3.49
C ASN A 12 -1.11 -15.97 2.51
N SER A 13 -0.79 -17.15 1.99
CA SER A 13 -1.64 -17.80 0.98
C SER A 13 -3.05 -18.15 1.50
N LYS A 14 -3.19 -18.33 2.81
CA LYS A 14 -4.49 -18.63 3.43
C LYS A 14 -5.31 -17.39 3.74
N LEU A 15 -4.78 -16.20 3.52
CA LEU A 15 -5.42 -14.93 3.82
C LEU A 15 -5.81 -14.81 5.30
N THR A 16 -4.96 -15.30 6.19
CA THR A 16 -5.20 -15.27 7.64
C THR A 16 -4.33 -14.26 8.36
N THR A 17 -3.11 -14.03 7.86
CA THR A 17 -2.16 -13.07 8.47
C THR A 17 -1.38 -12.33 7.40
N LEU A 18 -0.75 -11.24 7.82
CA LEU A 18 0.27 -10.56 7.03
C LEU A 18 1.64 -11.03 7.48
N GLU A 19 2.47 -11.44 6.54
CA GLU A 19 3.85 -11.84 6.80
C GLU A 19 4.77 -10.63 6.66
N LYS A 20 5.62 -10.44 7.66
CA LYS A 20 6.63 -9.40 7.66
C LYS A 20 7.81 -9.87 6.80
N ARG A 21 8.24 -9.04 5.85
CA ARG A 21 9.36 -9.34 4.96
C ARG A 21 10.28 -8.14 4.82
N GLU A 22 11.52 -8.40 4.44
CA GLU A 22 12.43 -7.35 4.02
C GLU A 22 12.54 -7.36 2.50
N THR A 23 12.66 -6.17 1.91
CA THR A 23 12.90 -5.99 0.49
C THR A 23 13.75 -4.74 0.28
N GLU A 24 14.14 -4.48 -0.94
CA GLU A 24 14.95 -3.32 -1.27
C GLU A 24 14.19 -2.34 -2.16
N ILE A 25 14.41 -1.06 -1.92
CA ILE A 25 14.00 0.02 -2.81
C ILE A 25 15.23 0.85 -3.15
N ASP A 26 15.17 1.62 -4.22
CA ASP A 26 16.21 2.60 -4.50
C ASP A 26 16.25 3.62 -3.39
N LEU A 27 17.45 4.10 -3.06
CA LEU A 27 17.63 5.08 -2.00
C LEU A 27 16.81 6.33 -2.31
N ALA A 28 15.98 6.74 -1.34
CA ALA A 28 15.06 7.85 -1.52
C ALA A 28 15.72 9.18 -1.22
N GLN A 29 15.27 10.23 -1.92
CA GLN A 29 15.78 11.58 -1.78
C GLN A 29 15.00 12.42 -0.78
N SER A 30 13.79 11.97 -0.40
CA SER A 30 12.89 12.70 0.50
C SER A 30 11.87 11.74 1.08
N THR A 31 11.11 12.22 2.08
CA THR A 31 10.00 11.45 2.63
C THR A 31 8.96 11.08 1.57
N LYS A 32 8.63 12.03 0.70
CA LYS A 32 7.66 11.78 -0.37
C LYS A 32 8.20 10.77 -1.37
N ASP A 33 9.45 10.91 -1.78
CA ASP A 33 10.10 9.98 -2.71
C ASP A 33 10.14 8.57 -2.13
N ARG A 34 10.45 8.45 -0.83
CA ARG A 34 10.47 7.16 -0.16
C ARG A 34 9.08 6.53 -0.14
N ALA A 35 8.05 7.32 0.15
CA ALA A 35 6.67 6.81 0.17
C ALA A 35 6.24 6.33 -1.23
N ILE A 36 6.63 7.05 -2.29
CA ILE A 36 6.34 6.65 -3.66
C ILE A 36 7.05 5.34 -3.99
N LYS A 37 8.34 5.25 -3.74
CA LYS A 37 9.14 4.05 -4.04
C LYS A 37 8.67 2.85 -3.26
N LEU A 38 8.35 3.03 -1.97
CA LEU A 38 7.83 1.97 -1.13
C LEU A 38 6.47 1.49 -1.63
N THR A 39 5.56 2.40 -1.94
CA THR A 39 4.24 2.05 -2.45
C THR A 39 4.34 1.27 -3.76
N GLU A 40 5.17 1.74 -4.69
CA GLU A 40 5.37 1.05 -5.96
C GLU A 40 5.97 -0.34 -5.78
N LYS A 41 6.90 -0.49 -4.82
CA LYS A 41 7.48 -1.80 -4.50
C LYS A 41 6.42 -2.75 -3.94
N ILE A 42 5.57 -2.26 -3.03
CA ILE A 42 4.50 -3.08 -2.45
C ILE A 42 3.54 -3.55 -3.55
N ILE A 43 3.13 -2.65 -4.44
CA ILE A 43 2.26 -3.01 -5.57
C ILE A 43 2.92 -4.06 -6.45
N GLU A 44 4.21 -3.91 -6.74
CA GLU A 44 4.98 -4.87 -7.53
C GLU A 44 4.97 -6.26 -6.88
N VAL A 45 5.24 -6.33 -5.57
CA VAL A 45 5.27 -7.60 -4.83
C VAL A 45 3.87 -8.23 -4.81
N LEU A 46 2.84 -7.44 -4.51
CA LEU A 46 1.46 -7.93 -4.44
C LEU A 46 1.00 -8.46 -5.79
N ARG A 47 1.38 -7.81 -6.88
CA ARG A 47 1.08 -8.28 -8.23
C ARG A 47 1.84 -9.55 -8.57
N GLY A 48 3.12 -9.61 -8.21
CA GLY A 48 3.94 -10.80 -8.42
C GLY A 48 3.40 -12.04 -7.73
N GLU A 49 2.75 -11.86 -6.57
CA GLU A 49 2.15 -12.95 -5.80
C GLU A 49 0.64 -13.07 -6.04
N LYS A 50 0.12 -12.35 -7.02
CA LYS A 50 -1.26 -12.46 -7.50
C LYS A 50 -2.34 -12.00 -6.52
N TYR A 51 -1.97 -11.15 -5.56
CA TYR A 51 -2.94 -10.44 -4.72
C TYR A 51 -3.53 -9.24 -5.44
N ILE A 52 -2.82 -8.73 -6.43
CA ILE A 52 -3.29 -7.73 -7.38
C ILE A 52 -3.17 -8.32 -8.77
N LYS A 53 -4.23 -8.22 -9.58
CA LYS A 53 -4.27 -8.80 -10.92
C LYS A 53 -3.92 -7.79 -12.00
N SER A 54 -4.34 -6.54 -11.83
CA SER A 54 -4.13 -5.50 -12.84
C SER A 54 -2.66 -5.17 -12.98
N GLU A 55 -2.17 -5.11 -14.23
CA GLU A 55 -0.78 -4.77 -14.53
C GLU A 55 -0.58 -3.26 -14.68
N ASP A 56 -1.66 -2.52 -14.91
CA ASP A 56 -1.60 -1.11 -15.26
C ASP A 56 -1.92 -0.15 -14.11
N ILE A 57 -1.80 -0.62 -12.86
CA ILE A 57 -2.00 0.25 -11.71
C ILE A 57 -0.87 1.28 -11.67
N THR A 58 -1.24 2.55 -11.73
CA THR A 58 -0.29 3.66 -11.67
C THR A 58 -0.57 4.48 -10.42
N LEU A 59 0.48 4.77 -9.67
CA LEU A 59 0.39 5.72 -8.56
C LEU A 59 0.55 7.12 -9.16
N TYR A 60 -0.54 7.89 -9.17
CA TYR A 60 -0.53 9.22 -9.75
C TYR A 60 0.13 10.25 -8.84
N ASN A 61 -0.12 10.14 -7.55
CA ASN A 61 0.43 11.10 -6.60
C ASN A 61 0.34 10.59 -5.17
N VAL A 62 1.14 11.20 -4.30
CA VAL A 62 1.16 10.95 -2.87
C VAL A 62 1.06 12.31 -2.18
N TYR A 63 0.16 12.41 -1.23
CA TYR A 63 -0.01 13.62 -0.41
C TYR A 63 0.10 13.23 1.04
N PHE A 64 0.55 14.13 1.90
CA PHE A 64 0.43 13.93 3.33
C PHE A 64 0.00 15.22 4.02
N ASN A 65 -0.77 15.01 5.08
CA ASN A 65 -1.22 16.06 5.96
C ASN A 65 -1.09 15.51 7.38
N ASP A 66 -0.23 16.12 8.18
CA ASP A 66 0.17 15.58 9.46
C ASP A 66 0.71 14.16 9.29
N LYS A 67 0.13 13.20 9.97
CA LYS A 67 0.55 11.80 9.92
C LYS A 67 -0.33 10.94 9.03
N THR A 68 -1.17 11.54 8.21
CA THR A 68 -1.99 10.82 7.23
C THR A 68 -1.35 10.91 5.86
N ILE A 69 -1.20 9.78 5.19
CA ILE A 69 -0.73 9.71 3.81
C ILE A 69 -1.89 9.32 2.89
N TYR A 70 -1.99 10.01 1.77
CA TYR A 70 -3.00 9.80 0.74
C TYR A 70 -2.31 9.27 -0.49
N LEU A 71 -2.77 8.11 -0.98
CA LEU A 71 -2.24 7.47 -2.17
C LEU A 71 -3.29 7.58 -3.26
N ASP A 72 -2.98 8.28 -4.35
CA ASP A 72 -3.91 8.45 -5.45
C ASP A 72 -3.48 7.56 -6.62
N PHE A 73 -4.31 6.58 -6.95
CA PHE A 73 -4.02 5.59 -7.99
C PHE A 73 -4.93 5.75 -9.19
N SER A 74 -4.51 5.17 -10.30
CA SER A 74 -5.35 4.99 -11.48
C SER A 74 -6.55 4.10 -11.17
N SER A 75 -7.55 4.13 -12.06
CA SER A 75 -8.83 3.44 -11.83
C SER A 75 -8.69 1.91 -11.65
N GLN A 76 -7.60 1.31 -12.10
CA GLN A 76 -7.38 -0.12 -11.93
C GLN A 76 -7.29 -0.54 -10.46
N ILE A 77 -6.99 0.36 -9.54
CA ILE A 77 -6.99 0.06 -8.11
C ILE A 77 -8.38 -0.34 -7.60
N LYS A 78 -9.43 -0.07 -8.37
CA LYS A 78 -10.80 -0.45 -8.02
C LYS A 78 -10.98 -1.96 -7.83
N GLU A 79 -10.07 -2.78 -8.33
CA GLU A 79 -10.14 -4.21 -8.05
C GLU A 79 -10.10 -4.52 -6.56
N LEU A 80 -9.59 -3.61 -5.73
CA LEU A 80 -9.55 -3.77 -4.28
C LEU A 80 -10.81 -3.23 -3.58
N ASP A 81 -11.76 -2.67 -4.33
CA ASP A 81 -12.95 -2.03 -3.78
C ASP A 81 -14.17 -2.96 -3.81
N ASP A 82 -14.02 -4.18 -3.31
CA ASP A 82 -15.04 -5.23 -3.45
C ASP A 82 -15.42 -5.93 -2.13
N ASN A 83 -14.92 -5.48 -0.99
CA ASN A 83 -15.20 -6.05 0.34
C ASN A 83 -14.78 -7.52 0.53
N THR A 84 -13.96 -8.08 -0.34
CA THR A 84 -13.49 -9.46 -0.14
C THR A 84 -12.38 -9.49 0.92
N GLN A 85 -12.19 -10.66 1.53
CA GLN A 85 -11.09 -10.90 2.46
C GLN A 85 -9.75 -10.60 1.78
N LYS A 86 -9.59 -11.07 0.55
CA LYS A 86 -8.35 -10.87 -0.21
C LYS A 86 -8.06 -9.38 -0.42
N SER A 87 -9.06 -8.61 -0.82
CA SER A 87 -8.88 -7.17 -1.04
C SER A 87 -8.56 -6.44 0.25
N LEU A 88 -9.24 -6.77 1.34
CA LEU A 88 -8.98 -6.14 2.62
C LEU A 88 -7.58 -6.46 3.13
N MET A 89 -7.14 -7.71 3.02
CA MET A 89 -5.77 -8.10 3.40
C MET A 89 -4.74 -7.39 2.54
N THR A 90 -5.01 -7.24 1.25
CA THR A 90 -4.13 -6.52 0.32
C THR A 90 -4.03 -5.03 0.69
N ILE A 91 -5.15 -4.43 1.07
CA ILE A 91 -5.16 -3.04 1.56
C ILE A 91 -4.30 -2.92 2.82
N TYR A 92 -4.46 -3.83 3.80
CA TYR A 92 -3.66 -3.78 5.03
C TYR A 92 -2.18 -4.09 4.79
N SER A 93 -1.84 -4.84 3.75
CA SER A 93 -0.46 -4.97 3.31
C SER A 93 0.15 -3.60 3.00
N ILE A 94 -0.58 -2.78 2.25
CA ILE A 94 -0.15 -1.40 1.93
C ILE A 94 -0.10 -0.55 3.19
N VAL A 95 -1.15 -0.58 4.00
CA VAL A 95 -1.27 0.23 5.21
C VAL A 95 -0.16 -0.08 6.21
N ASN A 96 0.03 -1.37 6.53
CA ASN A 96 1.03 -1.77 7.53
C ASN A 96 2.45 -1.48 7.05
N SER A 97 2.71 -1.62 5.76
CA SER A 97 4.02 -1.30 5.20
C SER A 97 4.33 0.19 5.28
N LEU A 98 3.35 1.05 4.96
CA LEU A 98 3.55 2.49 5.00
C LEU A 98 3.59 3.06 6.41
N THR A 99 3.01 2.37 7.38
CA THR A 99 2.99 2.83 8.77
C THR A 99 4.10 2.19 9.63
N GLU A 100 4.93 1.33 9.04
CA GLU A 100 5.95 0.58 9.78
C GLU A 100 6.89 1.46 10.59
N THR A 101 7.35 2.57 10.03
CA THR A 101 8.31 3.45 10.70
C THR A 101 7.67 4.43 11.69
N GLY A 102 6.36 4.50 11.73
CA GLY A 102 5.64 5.48 12.57
C GLY A 102 5.61 6.90 12.00
N LYS A 103 6.18 7.12 10.83
CA LYS A 103 6.14 8.44 10.19
C LYS A 103 4.72 8.82 9.78
N PHE A 104 3.95 7.82 9.35
CA PHE A 104 2.52 7.94 9.09
C PHE A 104 1.80 6.97 9.98
N ASP A 105 0.63 7.35 10.47
CA ASP A 105 -0.23 6.47 11.27
C ASP A 105 -1.58 6.18 10.61
N ARG A 106 -1.89 6.85 9.50
CA ARG A 106 -3.10 6.58 8.73
C ARG A 106 -2.81 6.64 7.23
N VAL A 107 -3.53 5.81 6.48
CA VAL A 107 -3.42 5.72 5.02
C VAL A 107 -4.82 5.79 4.42
N LYS A 108 -4.97 6.60 3.37
CA LYS A 108 -6.18 6.66 2.57
C LYS A 108 -5.81 6.34 1.12
N ILE A 109 -6.48 5.34 0.54
CA ILE A 109 -6.25 4.95 -0.85
C ILE A 109 -7.39 5.54 -1.69
N MET A 110 -7.02 6.34 -2.68
CA MET A 110 -7.96 7.05 -3.53
C MET A 110 -7.90 6.53 -4.97
N VAL A 111 -8.95 6.75 -5.70
CA VAL A 111 -9.14 6.28 -7.06
C VAL A 111 -9.33 7.48 -7.96
N ASN A 112 -8.31 7.80 -8.76
CA ASN A 112 -8.38 8.90 -9.73
C ASN A 112 -8.87 10.21 -9.08
N GLY A 113 -8.30 10.53 -7.91
CA GLY A 113 -8.61 11.74 -7.15
C GLY A 113 -9.88 11.69 -6.32
N GLU A 114 -10.58 10.54 -6.29
CA GLU A 114 -11.86 10.39 -5.61
C GLU A 114 -11.84 9.24 -4.60
N ASP A 115 -12.84 9.21 -3.73
CA ASP A 115 -13.05 8.09 -2.82
C ASP A 115 -13.63 6.90 -3.58
N GLY A 116 -13.36 5.69 -3.07
CA GLY A 116 -14.03 4.50 -3.56
C GLY A 116 -15.42 4.34 -2.93
N THR A 117 -16.05 3.21 -3.17
CA THR A 117 -17.43 2.98 -2.74
C THR A 117 -17.58 1.99 -1.59
N LYS A 118 -16.54 1.18 -1.32
CA LYS A 118 -16.59 0.13 -0.30
C LYS A 118 -15.37 0.19 0.61
N ASN A 119 -14.22 -0.29 0.14
CA ASN A 119 -12.98 -0.32 0.91
C ASN A 119 -12.11 0.91 0.68
N LEU A 120 -12.11 1.43 -0.54
CA LEU A 120 -11.24 2.54 -0.90
C LEU A 120 -11.87 3.87 -0.48
N GLY A 121 -11.01 4.86 -0.21
CA GLY A 121 -11.46 6.16 0.24
C GLY A 121 -11.72 6.24 1.74
N LYS A 122 -11.50 5.16 2.48
CA LYS A 122 -11.54 5.14 3.94
C LYS A 122 -10.17 5.44 4.51
N PHE A 123 -10.13 5.90 5.76
CA PHE A 123 -8.88 6.03 6.50
C PHE A 123 -8.60 4.72 7.21
N TYR A 124 -7.41 4.18 6.99
CA TYR A 124 -6.97 2.94 7.64
C TYR A 124 -5.81 3.22 8.58
N LYS A 125 -5.87 2.63 9.75
CA LYS A 125 -4.76 2.59 10.69
C LYS A 125 -4.06 1.24 10.58
N ARG A 126 -2.83 1.19 11.07
CA ARG A 126 -2.09 -0.06 11.21
C ARG A 126 -2.95 -1.10 11.91
N ASN A 127 -2.96 -2.31 11.39
CA ASN A 127 -3.69 -3.42 11.97
C ASN A 127 -2.70 -4.47 12.47
N THR A 128 -2.45 -4.52 13.77
CA THR A 128 -1.51 -5.45 14.39
C THR A 128 -2.15 -6.80 14.71
N GLY A 129 -3.45 -6.95 14.46
CA GLY A 129 -4.18 -8.20 14.71
C GLY A 129 -4.11 -9.21 13.57
N ILE A 130 -3.45 -8.86 12.48
CA ILE A 130 -3.38 -9.75 11.32
C ILE A 130 -1.95 -9.90 10.82
#